data_061e989e3af0e3f14910d60c82af90cd
#
_entry.id   061e989e3af0e3f14910d60c82af90cd
#
_cell.length_a   1.000
_cell.length_b   1.000
_cell.length_c   1.000
_cell.angle_alpha   90.00
_cell.angle_beta   90.00
_cell.angle_gamma   90.00
#
_symmetry.space_group_name_H-M   'P 1'
#
loop_
_entity.id
_entity.type
_entity.pdbx_description
1 polymer ?
#
loop_
_entity_poly.entity_id
_entity_poly.type
_entity_poly.pdbx_seq_one_letter_code
_entity_poly.pdbx_strand_id
1 'polypeptide(L)'
;MKDLNKKLISLIREYGDDRTAALNSCVDLDCFMALSPLRENLLEWYEFQADGELLQVGADYGALTGLFKRRVKAVTVWDESEEQLDIVRERFPDTSEGAPVSCVGGPLRELLQAGKRYDYVVCAGGFQEPEDQWAEILRDLAKPGGTVTAAVCNRFGLKYFAGTQRDAVSATKKNLEELLAGGSFYYPMPDYKLPSVIYSDRYLPKKGDLTGMPALYDYPEYLLMDVGAAYDAVCEDGQFENFANSFLVIWSAHKNEGE
;
A
#
# COMPACT_ATOMS: atom_id res chain seq x y z
N MET A 1 19.69 3.77 -2.35
CA MET A 1 18.58 4.50 -3.00
C MET A 1 19.00 5.20 -4.29
N LYS A 2 19.97 6.10 -4.34
CA LYS A 2 20.32 6.83 -5.59
C LYS A 2 20.66 5.94 -6.79
N ASP A 3 21.29 4.79 -6.57
CA ASP A 3 21.63 3.85 -7.66
C ASP A 3 20.38 3.10 -8.16
N LEU A 4 19.46 2.73 -7.28
CA LEU A 4 18.18 2.12 -7.67
C LEU A 4 17.34 3.10 -8.51
N ASN A 5 17.19 4.36 -8.07
CA ASN A 5 16.41 5.37 -8.78
C ASN A 5 16.92 5.56 -10.21
N LYS A 6 18.24 5.68 -10.41
CA LYS A 6 18.84 5.80 -11.74
C LYS A 6 18.58 4.56 -12.59
N LYS A 7 18.69 3.37 -12.00
CA LYS A 7 18.43 2.10 -12.66
C LYS A 7 16.97 2.00 -13.11
N LEU A 8 16.03 2.35 -12.23
CA LEU A 8 14.60 2.35 -12.55
C LEU A 8 14.28 3.33 -13.69
N ILE A 9 14.80 4.56 -13.64
CA ILE A 9 14.60 5.54 -14.72
C ILE A 9 15.15 5.01 -16.06
N SER A 10 16.32 4.35 -16.05
CA SER A 10 16.88 3.75 -17.25
C SER A 10 15.98 2.66 -17.82
N LEU A 11 15.47 1.76 -16.96
CA LEU A 11 14.56 0.68 -17.36
C LEU A 11 13.24 1.24 -17.91
N ILE A 12 12.67 2.25 -17.26
CA ILE A 12 11.44 2.90 -17.71
C ILE A 12 11.62 3.53 -19.08
N ARG A 13 12.75 4.22 -19.33
CA ARG A 13 13.06 4.83 -20.62
C ARG A 13 13.28 3.81 -21.74
N GLU A 14 13.89 2.66 -21.41
CA GLU A 14 14.20 1.62 -22.38
C GLU A 14 12.97 0.78 -22.75
N TYR A 15 12.14 0.43 -21.77
CA TYR A 15 11.04 -0.53 -21.95
C TYR A 15 9.65 0.13 -21.91
N GLY A 16 9.53 1.39 -21.52
CA GLY A 16 8.24 2.08 -21.39
C GLY A 16 7.27 1.33 -20.48
N ASP A 17 6.07 1.05 -20.97
CA ASP A 17 5.02 0.32 -20.24
C ASP A 17 5.20 -1.20 -20.21
N ASP A 18 6.20 -1.75 -20.93
CA ASP A 18 6.48 -3.19 -20.89
C ASP A 18 7.27 -3.58 -19.63
N ARG A 19 6.52 -3.61 -18.51
CA ARG A 19 7.05 -4.00 -17.20
C ARG A 19 7.64 -5.42 -17.20
N THR A 20 7.11 -6.31 -18.01
CA THR A 20 7.61 -7.69 -18.10
C THR A 20 9.00 -7.72 -18.73
N ALA A 21 9.23 -7.00 -19.83
CA ALA A 21 10.55 -6.89 -20.43
C ALA A 21 11.55 -6.20 -19.49
N ALA A 22 11.14 -5.12 -18.80
CA ALA A 22 11.96 -4.43 -17.81
C ALA A 22 12.40 -5.36 -16.68
N LEU A 23 11.47 -6.15 -16.11
CA LEU A 23 11.76 -7.11 -15.05
C LEU A 23 12.66 -8.26 -15.51
N ASN A 24 12.49 -8.76 -16.74
CA ASN A 24 13.34 -9.80 -17.30
C ASN A 24 14.78 -9.32 -17.54
N SER A 25 14.97 -8.02 -17.77
CA SER A 25 16.30 -7.42 -17.94
C SER A 25 17.00 -7.12 -16.62
N CYS A 26 16.27 -7.07 -15.53
CA CYS A 26 16.75 -6.69 -14.19
C CYS A 26 16.32 -7.71 -13.14
N VAL A 27 17.13 -8.76 -12.96
CA VAL A 27 16.91 -9.80 -11.94
C VAL A 27 17.39 -9.30 -10.58
N ASP A 28 16.60 -8.42 -9.95
CA ASP A 28 16.93 -7.77 -8.70
C ASP A 28 15.62 -7.50 -7.95
N LEU A 29 15.63 -7.78 -6.64
CA LEU A 29 14.44 -7.70 -5.82
C LEU A 29 13.89 -6.27 -5.73
N ASP A 30 14.74 -5.27 -5.66
CA ASP A 30 14.31 -3.87 -5.56
C ASP A 30 13.60 -3.43 -6.85
N CYS A 31 14.11 -3.83 -8.01
CA CYS A 31 13.44 -3.60 -9.29
C CYS A 31 12.11 -4.35 -9.37
N PHE A 32 12.07 -5.61 -8.90
CA PHE A 32 10.84 -6.39 -8.83
C PHE A 32 9.79 -5.69 -7.95
N MET A 33 10.19 -5.22 -6.78
CA MET A 33 9.30 -4.51 -5.86
C MET A 33 8.75 -3.22 -6.47
N ALA A 34 9.58 -2.46 -7.20
CA ALA A 34 9.18 -1.19 -7.79
C ALA A 34 8.29 -1.36 -9.04
N LEU A 35 8.54 -2.38 -9.87
CA LEU A 35 7.94 -2.49 -11.21
C LEU A 35 6.89 -3.60 -11.32
N SER A 36 6.82 -4.54 -10.38
CA SER A 36 5.91 -5.69 -10.48
C SER A 36 4.43 -5.27 -10.54
N PRO A 37 3.68 -5.79 -11.54
CA PRO A 37 2.22 -5.57 -11.57
C PRO A 37 1.49 -6.21 -10.39
N LEU A 38 2.09 -7.18 -9.69
CA LEU A 38 1.50 -7.82 -8.51
C LEU A 38 1.25 -6.85 -7.36
N ARG A 39 1.91 -5.69 -7.38
CA ARG A 39 1.65 -4.59 -6.44
C ARG A 39 0.18 -4.12 -6.50
N GLU A 40 -0.39 -4.13 -7.66
CA GLU A 40 -1.76 -3.69 -7.92
C GLU A 40 -2.81 -4.61 -7.30
N ASN A 41 -2.50 -5.90 -7.04
CA ASN A 41 -3.40 -6.86 -6.38
C ASN A 41 -3.96 -6.32 -5.05
N LEU A 42 -3.25 -5.41 -4.41
CA LEU A 42 -3.69 -4.80 -3.14
C LEU A 42 -5.07 -4.14 -3.26
N LEU A 43 -5.33 -3.46 -4.37
CA LEU A 43 -6.55 -2.66 -4.57
C LEU A 43 -7.22 -2.88 -5.93
N GLU A 44 -6.76 -3.82 -6.76
CA GLU A 44 -7.38 -4.08 -8.07
C GLU A 44 -8.83 -4.54 -7.96
N TRP A 45 -9.18 -5.24 -6.89
CA TRP A 45 -10.54 -5.69 -6.58
C TRP A 45 -11.46 -4.59 -6.05
N TYR A 46 -10.91 -3.43 -5.64
CA TYR A 46 -11.70 -2.33 -5.10
C TYR A 46 -12.39 -1.54 -6.22
N GLU A 47 -13.68 -1.26 -6.04
CA GLU A 47 -14.48 -0.53 -7.02
C GLU A 47 -14.36 0.98 -6.81
N PHE A 48 -13.46 1.61 -7.54
CA PHE A 48 -13.32 3.06 -7.60
C PHE A 48 -14.41 3.65 -8.50
N GLN A 49 -14.94 4.83 -8.13
CA GLN A 49 -15.83 5.59 -9.02
C GLN A 49 -14.98 6.29 -10.10
N ALA A 50 -15.37 6.12 -11.35
CA ALA A 50 -14.61 6.61 -12.51
C ALA A 50 -14.48 8.14 -12.57
N ASP A 51 -15.41 8.87 -11.95
CA ASP A 51 -15.41 10.33 -11.85
C ASP A 51 -14.71 10.86 -10.57
N GLY A 52 -14.21 9.98 -9.72
CA GLY A 52 -13.51 10.32 -8.48
C GLY A 52 -12.11 10.90 -8.70
N GLU A 53 -11.67 11.72 -7.77
CA GLU A 53 -10.31 12.26 -7.67
C GLU A 53 -9.57 11.55 -6.54
N LEU A 54 -8.35 11.07 -6.81
CA LEU A 54 -7.57 10.26 -5.87
C LEU A 54 -6.27 10.94 -5.49
N LEU A 55 -5.98 10.96 -4.18
CA LEU A 55 -4.65 11.25 -3.64
C LEU A 55 -3.95 9.95 -3.27
N GLN A 56 -2.82 9.69 -3.88
CA GLN A 56 -1.87 8.66 -3.45
C GLN A 56 -0.83 9.32 -2.53
N VAL A 57 -0.80 8.92 -1.27
CA VAL A 57 0.18 9.35 -0.27
C VAL A 57 1.32 8.34 -0.23
N GLY A 58 2.50 8.79 -0.63
CA GLY A 58 3.66 7.94 -0.91
C GLY A 58 3.70 7.48 -2.36
N ALA A 59 4.73 7.90 -3.10
CA ALA A 59 4.89 7.58 -4.53
C ALA A 59 5.18 6.09 -4.76
N ASP A 60 6.00 5.49 -3.90
CA ASP A 60 6.41 4.07 -3.97
C ASP A 60 6.74 3.65 -5.41
N TYR A 61 7.62 4.42 -6.06
CA TYR A 61 8.03 4.23 -7.46
C TYR A 61 6.88 4.18 -8.47
N GLY A 62 5.69 4.63 -8.12
CA GLY A 62 4.49 4.53 -8.96
C GLY A 62 3.88 3.12 -9.03
N ALA A 63 4.15 2.27 -8.06
CA ALA A 63 3.72 0.86 -8.06
C ALA A 63 2.20 0.70 -8.18
N LEU A 64 1.41 1.58 -7.55
CA LEU A 64 -0.05 1.59 -7.59
C LEU A 64 -0.63 2.66 -8.54
N THR A 65 0.17 3.64 -8.95
CA THR A 65 -0.30 4.80 -9.74
C THR A 65 -0.94 4.36 -11.05
N GLY A 66 -0.39 3.33 -11.71
CA GLY A 66 -0.96 2.79 -12.95
C GLY A 66 -2.38 2.21 -12.78
N LEU A 67 -2.64 1.53 -11.67
CA LEU A 67 -3.99 1.07 -11.32
C LEU A 67 -4.94 2.26 -11.17
N PHE A 68 -4.56 3.25 -10.36
CA PHE A 68 -5.43 4.40 -10.09
C PHE A 68 -5.73 5.19 -11.37
N LYS A 69 -4.72 5.40 -12.21
CA LYS A 69 -4.85 6.09 -13.49
C LYS A 69 -5.90 5.43 -14.41
N ARG A 70 -6.10 4.12 -14.32
CA ARG A 70 -7.12 3.39 -15.10
C ARG A 70 -8.51 3.41 -14.45
N ARG A 71 -8.63 3.80 -13.19
CA ARG A 71 -9.85 3.61 -12.40
C ARG A 71 -10.56 4.91 -12.03
N VAL A 72 -9.85 6.05 -11.98
CA VAL A 72 -10.41 7.33 -11.53
C VAL A 72 -10.21 8.43 -12.56
N LYS A 73 -10.83 9.59 -12.33
CA LYS A 73 -10.77 10.77 -13.21
C LYS A 73 -9.43 11.50 -13.16
N ALA A 74 -8.81 11.58 -11.99
CA ALA A 74 -7.53 12.26 -11.77
C ALA A 74 -6.79 11.66 -10.59
N VAL A 75 -5.46 11.58 -10.70
CA VAL A 75 -4.56 11.11 -9.64
C VAL A 75 -3.61 12.21 -9.24
N THR A 76 -3.54 12.50 -7.95
CA THR A 76 -2.46 13.29 -7.35
C THR A 76 -1.55 12.34 -6.59
N VAL A 77 -0.26 12.35 -6.88
CA VAL A 77 0.75 11.58 -6.13
C VAL A 77 1.55 12.56 -5.28
N TRP A 78 1.54 12.33 -3.99
CA TRP A 78 2.35 13.08 -3.05
C TRP A 78 3.48 12.22 -2.49
N ASP A 79 4.68 12.82 -2.40
CA ASP A 79 5.83 12.23 -1.71
C ASP A 79 6.77 13.34 -1.22
N GLU A 80 7.46 13.11 -0.09
CA GLU A 80 8.50 14.03 0.38
C GLU A 80 9.75 14.00 -0.49
N SER A 81 9.99 12.88 -1.16
CA SER A 81 11.14 12.65 -2.02
C SER A 81 10.84 13.07 -3.46
N GLU A 82 11.43 14.17 -3.89
CA GLU A 82 11.35 14.62 -5.29
C GLU A 82 11.93 13.54 -6.25
N GLU A 83 12.94 12.79 -5.81
CA GLU A 83 13.50 11.68 -6.59
C GLU A 83 12.45 10.57 -6.85
N GLN A 84 11.55 10.30 -5.91
CA GLN A 84 10.43 9.37 -6.09
C GLN A 84 9.39 9.92 -7.06
N LEU A 85 9.07 11.21 -6.95
CA LEU A 85 8.14 11.88 -7.86
C LEU A 85 8.68 11.93 -9.29
N ASP A 86 9.98 12.09 -9.48
CA ASP A 86 10.61 12.05 -10.81
C ASP A 86 10.43 10.68 -11.49
N ILE A 87 10.49 9.59 -10.74
CA ILE A 87 10.22 8.25 -11.28
C ILE A 87 8.75 8.13 -11.71
N VAL A 88 7.82 8.68 -10.91
CA VAL A 88 6.39 8.68 -11.28
C VAL A 88 6.16 9.49 -12.55
N ARG A 89 6.76 10.69 -12.68
CA ARG A 89 6.67 11.52 -13.90
C ARG A 89 7.23 10.81 -15.13
N GLU A 90 8.33 10.09 -14.98
CA GLU A 90 8.92 9.31 -16.06
C GLU A 90 8.02 8.14 -16.48
N ARG A 91 7.40 7.44 -15.51
CA ARG A 91 6.50 6.31 -15.79
C ARG A 91 5.17 6.73 -16.39
N PHE A 92 4.66 7.89 -15.99
CA PHE A 92 3.32 8.35 -16.34
C PHE A 92 3.36 9.79 -16.90
N PRO A 93 4.02 10.00 -18.07
CA PRO A 93 4.04 11.29 -18.70
C PRO A 93 2.63 11.72 -19.14
N ASP A 94 2.40 13.01 -19.34
CA ASP A 94 1.09 13.57 -19.73
C ASP A 94 0.53 12.97 -21.02
N THR A 95 1.39 12.39 -21.85
CA THR A 95 1.01 11.70 -23.09
C THR A 95 0.50 10.29 -22.88
N SER A 96 0.63 9.73 -21.66
CA SER A 96 0.19 8.36 -21.36
C SER A 96 -1.32 8.25 -21.24
N GLU A 97 -1.91 7.13 -21.67
CA GLU A 97 -3.35 6.88 -21.61
C GLU A 97 -3.89 6.86 -20.17
N GLY A 98 -5.18 7.17 -20.01
CA GLY A 98 -5.91 7.17 -18.74
C GLY A 98 -5.93 8.55 -18.06
N ALA A 99 -6.25 8.58 -16.77
CA ALA A 99 -6.37 9.82 -16.01
C ALA A 99 -5.04 10.61 -15.92
N PRO A 100 -5.08 11.95 -15.87
CA PRO A 100 -3.89 12.75 -15.63
C PRO A 100 -3.30 12.45 -14.24
N VAL A 101 -1.96 12.46 -14.15
CA VAL A 101 -1.21 12.26 -12.92
C VAL A 101 -0.48 13.55 -12.57
N SER A 102 -0.76 14.12 -11.41
CA SER A 102 -0.06 15.29 -10.87
C SER A 102 0.83 14.88 -9.72
N CYS A 103 2.09 15.29 -9.73
CA CYS A 103 3.05 15.01 -8.67
C CYS A 103 3.23 16.25 -7.79
N VAL A 104 3.12 16.07 -6.47
CA VAL A 104 3.23 17.16 -5.48
C VAL A 104 4.23 16.76 -4.41
N GLY A 105 5.28 17.56 -4.24
CA GLY A 105 6.27 17.46 -3.17
C GLY A 105 5.97 18.39 -2.00
N GLY A 106 6.89 18.44 -1.03
CA GLY A 106 6.78 19.29 0.15
C GLY A 106 5.91 18.71 1.26
N PRO A 107 5.65 19.47 2.34
CA PRO A 107 4.87 18.99 3.46
C PRO A 107 3.43 18.64 3.08
N LEU A 108 2.95 17.44 3.44
CA LEU A 108 1.59 16.98 3.12
C LEU A 108 0.50 17.94 3.63
N ARG A 109 0.76 18.62 4.76
CA ARG A 109 -0.16 19.62 5.34
C ARG A 109 -0.41 20.83 4.42
N GLU A 110 0.47 21.12 3.47
CA GLU A 110 0.25 22.20 2.52
C GLU A 110 -0.92 21.93 1.58
N LEU A 111 -1.21 20.66 1.26
CA LEU A 111 -2.41 20.30 0.50
C LEU A 111 -3.69 20.66 1.27
N LEU A 112 -3.68 20.46 2.61
CA LEU A 112 -4.80 20.87 3.47
C LEU A 112 -4.98 22.39 3.46
N GLN A 113 -3.87 23.15 3.59
CA GLN A 113 -3.89 24.62 3.58
C GLN A 113 -4.36 25.17 2.23
N ALA A 114 -4.05 24.47 1.15
CA ALA A 114 -4.55 24.80 -0.19
C ALA A 114 -6.03 24.43 -0.41
N GLY A 115 -6.71 23.88 0.62
CA GLY A 115 -8.10 23.47 0.55
C GLY A 115 -8.37 22.23 -0.31
N LYS A 116 -7.33 21.48 -0.69
CA LYS A 116 -7.48 20.28 -1.51
C LYS A 116 -8.17 19.16 -0.71
N ARG A 117 -9.14 18.50 -1.36
CA ARG A 117 -9.86 17.34 -0.82
C ARG A 117 -10.13 16.36 -1.96
N TYR A 118 -10.12 15.07 -1.62
CA TYR A 118 -10.18 13.99 -2.59
C TYR A 118 -11.31 13.00 -2.26
N ASP A 119 -11.85 12.35 -3.27
CA ASP A 119 -12.83 11.28 -3.07
C ASP A 119 -12.17 10.03 -2.47
N TYR A 120 -10.90 9.81 -2.83
CA TYR A 120 -10.08 8.71 -2.33
C TYR A 120 -8.72 9.23 -1.84
N VAL A 121 -8.34 8.84 -0.64
CA VAL A 121 -6.99 9.05 -0.08
C VAL A 121 -6.38 7.69 0.19
N VAL A 122 -5.35 7.31 -0.55
CA VAL A 122 -4.70 6.00 -0.46
C VAL A 122 -3.28 6.16 0.07
N CYS A 123 -2.99 5.58 1.23
CA CYS A 123 -1.67 5.54 1.86
C CYS A 123 -1.22 4.09 2.02
N ALA A 124 -0.38 3.59 1.11
CA ALA A 124 0.17 2.25 1.18
C ALA A 124 1.64 2.32 1.62
N GLY A 125 1.90 1.88 2.87
CA GLY A 125 3.24 1.89 3.46
C GLY A 125 3.41 2.84 4.64
N GLY A 126 2.39 3.61 4.96
CA GLY A 126 2.45 4.64 6.00
C GLY A 126 3.35 5.82 5.62
N PHE A 127 3.32 6.88 6.40
CA PHE A 127 4.29 7.96 6.32
C PHE A 127 4.81 8.33 7.71
N GLN A 128 5.92 9.07 7.77
CA GLN A 128 6.77 9.18 8.97
C GLN A 128 6.23 10.09 10.09
N GLU A 129 4.98 10.56 10.00
CA GLU A 129 4.35 11.35 11.05
C GLU A 129 3.94 10.46 12.23
N PRO A 130 3.82 11.03 13.45
CA PRO A 130 3.24 10.31 14.58
C PRO A 130 1.88 9.71 14.22
N GLU A 131 1.59 8.49 14.67
CA GLU A 131 0.42 7.70 14.26
C GLU A 131 -0.92 8.46 14.40
N ASP A 132 -1.09 9.22 15.47
CA ASP A 132 -2.26 10.04 15.75
C ASP A 132 -2.46 11.18 14.73
N GLN A 133 -1.39 11.89 14.40
CA GLN A 133 -1.43 12.96 13.41
C GLN A 133 -1.63 12.44 11.99
N TRP A 134 -1.08 11.27 11.68
CA TRP A 134 -1.20 10.61 10.40
C TRP A 134 -2.67 10.31 10.03
N ALA A 135 -3.41 9.66 10.92
CA ALA A 135 -4.82 9.34 10.68
C ALA A 135 -5.68 10.61 10.51
N GLU A 136 -5.41 11.65 11.30
CA GLU A 136 -6.09 12.95 11.21
C GLU A 136 -5.83 13.64 9.87
N ILE A 137 -4.58 13.69 9.42
CA ILE A 137 -4.22 14.30 8.14
C ILE A 137 -4.89 13.58 6.97
N LEU A 138 -4.86 12.24 6.94
CA LEU A 138 -5.52 11.47 5.89
C LEU A 138 -7.03 11.71 5.86
N ARG A 139 -7.65 11.80 7.05
CA ARG A 139 -9.08 12.12 7.20
C ARG A 139 -9.40 13.47 6.62
N ASP A 140 -8.61 14.47 6.99
CA ASP A 140 -8.85 15.86 6.58
C ASP A 140 -8.60 16.09 5.08
N LEU A 141 -7.80 15.25 4.42
CA LEU A 141 -7.60 15.25 2.98
C LEU A 141 -8.74 14.59 2.20
N ALA A 142 -9.59 13.80 2.86
CA ALA A 142 -10.75 13.22 2.21
C ALA A 142 -11.93 14.21 2.19
N LYS A 143 -12.73 14.16 1.11
CA LYS A 143 -14.02 14.84 1.03
C LYS A 143 -15.00 14.24 2.06
N PRO A 144 -16.03 14.98 2.52
CA PRO A 144 -17.14 14.36 3.24
C PRO A 144 -17.70 13.17 2.45
N GLY A 145 -17.80 11.99 3.06
CA GLY A 145 -18.18 10.76 2.38
C GLY A 145 -17.12 10.12 1.50
N GLY A 146 -15.92 10.72 1.39
CA GLY A 146 -14.78 10.14 0.71
C GLY A 146 -14.21 8.92 1.46
N THR A 147 -13.31 8.19 0.84
CA THR A 147 -12.70 6.97 1.39
C THR A 147 -11.22 7.17 1.65
N VAL A 148 -10.80 6.79 2.85
CA VAL A 148 -9.38 6.65 3.21
C VAL A 148 -9.02 5.18 3.19
N THR A 149 -7.93 4.84 2.52
CA THR A 149 -7.37 3.49 2.48
C THR A 149 -5.95 3.53 3.02
N ALA A 150 -5.67 2.74 4.05
CA ALA A 150 -4.37 2.66 4.67
C ALA A 150 -3.85 1.23 4.66
N ALA A 151 -2.65 1.00 4.12
CA ALA A 151 -1.96 -0.28 4.22
C ALA A 151 -0.65 -0.11 5.00
N VAL A 152 -0.44 -0.97 5.99
CA VAL A 152 0.70 -0.88 6.91
C VAL A 152 1.10 -2.25 7.44
N CYS A 153 2.40 -2.43 7.74
CA CYS A 153 2.88 -3.64 8.39
C CYS A 153 2.32 -3.78 9.79
N ASN A 154 1.99 -5.01 10.17
CA ASN A 154 1.58 -5.33 11.54
C ASN A 154 2.82 -5.47 12.42
N ARG A 155 2.88 -4.71 13.52
CA ARG A 155 3.96 -4.78 14.53
C ARG A 155 4.15 -6.18 15.10
N PHE A 156 3.10 -6.99 15.14
CA PHE A 156 3.09 -8.37 15.62
C PHE A 156 3.02 -9.42 14.49
N GLY A 157 3.28 -9.01 13.24
CA GLY A 157 3.33 -9.96 12.12
C GLY A 157 4.29 -11.12 12.35
N LEU A 158 3.85 -12.35 12.03
CA LEU A 158 4.67 -13.55 12.25
C LEU A 158 6.01 -13.50 11.53
N LYS A 159 6.12 -12.74 10.43
CA LYS A 159 7.39 -12.53 9.72
C LYS A 159 8.52 -12.04 10.63
N TYR A 160 8.21 -11.18 11.60
CA TYR A 160 9.23 -10.65 12.51
C TYR A 160 9.71 -11.66 13.54
N PHE A 161 8.85 -12.59 13.95
CA PHE A 161 9.24 -13.72 14.81
C PHE A 161 10.06 -14.77 14.03
N ALA A 162 9.85 -14.82 12.71
CA ALA A 162 10.63 -15.68 11.82
C ALA A 162 12.02 -15.11 11.47
N GLY A 163 12.33 -13.86 11.88
CA GLY A 163 13.64 -13.26 11.74
C GLY A 163 13.74 -12.10 10.74
N THR A 164 12.64 -11.71 10.09
CA THR A 164 12.61 -10.53 9.21
C THR A 164 12.90 -9.26 10.01
N GLN A 165 13.63 -8.33 9.41
CA GLN A 165 13.86 -7.02 10.01
C GLN A 165 12.55 -6.25 10.15
N ARG A 166 12.43 -5.48 11.24
CA ARG A 166 11.24 -4.67 11.48
C ARG A 166 11.17 -3.51 10.50
N ASP A 167 10.01 -3.33 9.91
CA ASP A 167 9.72 -2.14 9.12
C ASP A 167 9.75 -0.89 10.03
N ALA A 168 10.21 0.24 9.48
CA ALA A 168 10.29 1.51 10.21
C ALA A 168 8.91 2.00 10.66
N VAL A 169 7.89 1.73 9.84
CA VAL A 169 6.48 2.07 10.11
C VAL A 169 5.68 0.79 10.26
N SER A 170 5.06 0.61 11.41
CA SER A 170 4.20 -0.53 11.71
C SER A 170 3.17 -0.16 12.78
N ALA A 171 1.97 -0.70 12.68
CA ALA A 171 0.90 -0.48 13.64
C ALA A 171 0.41 -1.82 14.22
N THR A 172 -0.37 -1.78 15.29
CA THR A 172 -1.13 -2.94 15.77
C THR A 172 -2.58 -2.82 15.30
N LYS A 173 -3.31 -3.94 15.25
CA LYS A 173 -4.75 -3.91 14.96
C LYS A 173 -5.48 -2.93 15.89
N LYS A 174 -5.20 -3.02 17.19
CA LYS A 174 -5.80 -2.15 18.20
C LYS A 174 -5.55 -0.66 17.92
N ASN A 175 -4.32 -0.27 17.59
CA ASN A 175 -4.03 1.13 17.24
C ASN A 175 -4.86 1.59 16.04
N LEU A 176 -4.96 0.76 15.00
CA LEU A 176 -5.73 1.10 13.81
C LEU A 176 -7.23 1.15 14.06
N GLU A 177 -7.77 0.28 14.91
CA GLU A 177 -9.19 0.33 15.34
C GLU A 177 -9.52 1.61 16.09
N GLU A 178 -8.59 2.13 16.91
CA GLU A 178 -8.75 3.39 17.62
C GLU A 178 -8.64 4.60 16.68
N LEU A 179 -7.67 4.58 15.76
CA LEU A 179 -7.40 5.69 14.83
C LEU A 179 -8.40 5.78 13.68
N LEU A 180 -8.86 4.63 13.17
CA LEU A 180 -9.74 4.49 12.01
C LEU A 180 -11.04 3.78 12.44
N ALA A 181 -11.66 4.28 13.51
CA ALA A 181 -12.86 3.70 14.07
C ALA A 181 -13.97 3.50 13.03
N GLY A 182 -14.51 2.27 12.95
CA GLY A 182 -15.50 1.87 11.95
C GLY A 182 -14.92 1.49 10.59
N GLY A 183 -13.61 1.45 10.44
CA GLY A 183 -12.93 0.93 9.24
C GLY A 183 -13.12 -0.58 9.07
N SER A 184 -13.16 -1.03 7.82
CA SER A 184 -13.17 -2.44 7.44
C SER A 184 -11.74 -2.93 7.31
N PHE A 185 -11.40 -4.02 8.01
CA PHE A 185 -10.07 -4.61 7.98
C PHE A 185 -9.97 -5.72 6.95
N TYR A 186 -8.86 -5.70 6.25
CA TYR A 186 -8.41 -6.71 5.31
C TYR A 186 -6.97 -7.12 5.66
N TYR A 187 -6.63 -8.35 5.35
CA TYR A 187 -5.35 -8.98 5.70
C TYR A 187 -4.67 -9.50 4.44
N PRO A 188 -3.89 -8.64 3.74
CA PRO A 188 -3.13 -9.06 2.57
C PRO A 188 -2.03 -10.04 2.94
N MET A 189 -1.99 -11.17 2.26
CA MET A 189 -1.00 -12.23 2.48
C MET A 189 -0.21 -12.50 1.19
N PRO A 190 1.11 -12.71 1.29
CA PRO A 190 1.95 -12.72 2.48
C PRO A 190 2.13 -11.35 3.15
N ASP A 191 2.02 -10.23 2.45
CA ASP A 191 1.89 -8.87 2.99
C ASP A 191 1.24 -7.91 1.97
N TYR A 192 1.06 -6.62 2.36
CA TYR A 192 0.39 -5.62 1.52
C TYR A 192 1.19 -5.21 0.28
N LYS A 193 2.51 -5.46 0.24
CA LYS A 193 3.34 -5.05 -0.91
C LYS A 193 3.14 -5.98 -2.12
N LEU A 194 3.03 -7.28 -1.88
CA LEU A 194 2.86 -8.30 -2.94
C LEU A 194 1.78 -9.32 -2.53
N PRO A 195 0.54 -8.91 -2.37
CA PRO A 195 -0.49 -9.84 -1.91
C PRO A 195 -0.88 -10.83 -3.01
N SER A 196 -0.95 -12.10 -2.65
CA SER A 196 -1.49 -13.18 -3.48
C SER A 196 -2.92 -13.54 -3.10
N VAL A 197 -3.31 -13.29 -1.85
CA VAL A 197 -4.67 -13.44 -1.33
C VAL A 197 -4.93 -12.35 -0.29
N ILE A 198 -6.18 -11.91 -0.17
CA ILE A 198 -6.60 -10.92 0.82
C ILE A 198 -7.76 -11.50 1.61
N TYR A 199 -7.55 -11.71 2.91
CA TYR A 199 -8.60 -12.07 3.85
C TYR A 199 -9.27 -10.81 4.41
N SER A 200 -10.37 -10.97 5.13
CA SER A 200 -11.10 -9.86 5.76
C SER A 200 -11.72 -10.31 7.08
N ASP A 201 -12.18 -9.37 7.91
CA ASP A 201 -12.93 -9.68 9.14
C ASP A 201 -14.15 -10.59 8.88
N ARG A 202 -14.68 -10.58 7.65
CA ARG A 202 -15.82 -11.42 7.26
C ARG A 202 -15.42 -12.83 6.84
N TYR A 203 -14.17 -13.01 6.45
CA TYR A 203 -13.64 -14.29 6.01
C TYR A 203 -12.16 -14.40 6.39
N LEU A 204 -11.92 -15.00 7.53
CA LEU A 204 -10.57 -15.28 8.05
C LEU A 204 -10.07 -16.64 7.55
N PRO A 205 -8.74 -16.82 7.42
CA PRO A 205 -8.17 -18.11 7.06
C PRO A 205 -8.39 -19.13 8.16
N LYS A 206 -8.49 -20.39 7.74
CA LYS A 206 -8.55 -21.55 8.61
C LYS A 206 -7.20 -22.27 8.61
N LYS A 207 -7.02 -23.19 9.56
CA LYS A 207 -5.88 -24.11 9.57
C LYS A 207 -5.75 -24.80 8.20
N GLY A 208 -4.57 -24.78 7.64
CA GLY A 208 -4.24 -25.33 6.32
C GLY A 208 -4.28 -24.31 5.17
N ASP A 209 -5.03 -23.23 5.28
CA ASP A 209 -5.18 -22.24 4.19
C ASP A 209 -3.86 -21.50 3.88
N LEU A 210 -2.99 -21.35 4.88
CA LEU A 210 -1.73 -20.60 4.77
C LEU A 210 -0.47 -21.50 4.76
N THR A 211 -0.63 -22.82 4.85
CA THR A 211 0.50 -23.76 4.89
C THR A 211 1.38 -23.68 3.63
N GLY A 212 0.78 -23.45 2.46
CA GLY A 212 1.48 -23.30 1.18
C GLY A 212 1.80 -21.85 0.80
N MET A 213 1.66 -20.89 1.72
CA MET A 213 1.95 -19.49 1.42
C MET A 213 3.41 -19.31 1.06
N PRO A 214 3.74 -18.65 -0.04
CA PRO A 214 5.13 -18.40 -0.40
C PRO A 214 5.83 -17.60 0.69
N ALA A 215 7.10 -17.92 0.93
CA ALA A 215 7.94 -17.12 1.80
C ALA A 215 7.97 -15.67 1.30
N LEU A 216 7.97 -14.74 2.24
CA LEU A 216 8.15 -13.33 1.91
C LEU A 216 9.53 -13.11 1.29
N TYR A 217 9.59 -12.21 0.32
CA TYR A 217 10.82 -11.79 -0.36
C TYR A 217 11.83 -11.13 0.60
N ASP A 218 11.38 -10.62 1.75
CA ASP A 218 12.19 -9.99 2.80
C ASP A 218 12.55 -10.94 3.95
N TYR A 219 12.36 -12.26 3.77
CA TYR A 219 12.81 -13.23 4.75
C TYR A 219 14.33 -13.28 4.83
N PRO A 220 14.87 -13.47 6.05
CA PRO A 220 16.29 -13.72 6.23
C PRO A 220 16.70 -15.04 5.56
N GLU A 221 18.01 -15.22 5.36
CA GLU A 221 18.56 -16.46 4.79
C GLU A 221 18.13 -17.72 5.58
N TYR A 222 17.91 -17.56 6.89
CA TYR A 222 17.45 -18.64 7.77
C TYR A 222 16.19 -18.22 8.51
N LEU A 223 15.13 -19.01 8.38
CA LEU A 223 13.92 -18.86 9.18
C LEU A 223 14.15 -19.38 10.59
N LEU A 224 13.74 -18.63 11.61
CA LEU A 224 13.85 -19.01 13.01
C LEU A 224 12.71 -19.94 13.46
N MET A 225 11.66 -20.10 12.64
CA MET A 225 10.50 -20.94 12.94
C MET A 225 9.81 -21.42 11.65
N ASP A 226 9.01 -22.45 11.77
CA ASP A 226 8.07 -22.87 10.73
C ASP A 226 6.87 -21.90 10.70
N VAL A 227 6.87 -21.01 9.73
CA VAL A 227 5.84 -19.94 9.58
C VAL A 227 4.48 -20.56 9.24
N GLY A 228 4.44 -21.64 8.43
CA GLY A 228 3.21 -22.33 8.08
C GLY A 228 2.55 -22.95 9.31
N ALA A 229 3.31 -23.67 10.13
CA ALA A 229 2.83 -24.25 11.38
C ALA A 229 2.38 -23.17 12.39
N ALA A 230 3.08 -22.02 12.43
CA ALA A 230 2.68 -20.90 13.27
C ALA A 230 1.35 -20.28 12.81
N TYR A 231 1.16 -20.08 11.49
CA TYR A 231 -0.14 -19.62 10.96
C TYR A 231 -1.25 -20.62 11.25
N ASP A 232 -0.99 -21.92 11.11
CA ASP A 232 -1.98 -22.96 11.45
C ASP A 232 -2.44 -22.84 12.91
N ALA A 233 -1.49 -22.65 13.84
CA ALA A 233 -1.80 -22.50 15.26
C ALA A 233 -2.61 -21.23 15.54
N VAL A 234 -2.22 -20.07 15.01
CA VAL A 234 -2.97 -18.81 15.26
C VAL A 234 -4.35 -18.81 14.58
N CYS A 235 -4.51 -19.50 13.46
CA CYS A 235 -5.82 -19.68 12.83
C CYS A 235 -6.73 -20.60 13.68
N GLU A 236 -6.18 -21.70 14.21
CA GLU A 236 -6.91 -22.63 15.05
C GLU A 236 -7.40 -21.99 16.35
N ASP A 237 -6.56 -21.10 16.93
CA ASP A 237 -6.89 -20.36 18.16
C ASP A 237 -7.70 -19.07 17.90
N GLY A 238 -8.05 -18.74 16.65
CA GLY A 238 -8.78 -17.54 16.31
C GLY A 238 -7.99 -16.24 16.54
N GLN A 239 -6.65 -16.30 16.44
CA GLN A 239 -5.76 -15.15 16.67
C GLN A 239 -5.15 -14.56 15.38
N PHE A 240 -5.53 -15.06 14.21
CA PHE A 240 -4.95 -14.65 12.94
C PHE A 240 -4.90 -13.14 12.74
N GLU A 241 -5.97 -12.43 13.08
CA GLU A 241 -6.09 -10.99 12.92
C GLU A 241 -4.99 -10.20 13.65
N ASN A 242 -4.51 -10.70 14.78
CA ASN A 242 -3.45 -10.08 15.57
C ASN A 242 -2.05 -10.37 15.02
N PHE A 243 -1.89 -11.44 14.23
CA PHE A 243 -0.60 -11.97 13.77
C PHE A 243 -0.42 -11.95 12.25
N ALA A 244 -1.41 -11.52 11.47
CA ALA A 244 -1.24 -11.23 10.04
C ALA A 244 -0.06 -10.28 9.83
N ASN A 245 0.71 -10.42 8.74
CA ASN A 245 1.92 -9.62 8.54
C ASN A 245 1.64 -8.14 8.24
N SER A 246 0.46 -7.84 7.74
CA SER A 246 0.05 -6.46 7.40
C SER A 246 -1.46 -6.30 7.44
N PHE A 247 -1.88 -5.05 7.47
CA PHE A 247 -3.27 -4.63 7.39
C PHE A 247 -3.50 -3.79 6.15
N LEU A 248 -4.70 -3.90 5.61
CA LEU A 248 -5.31 -2.94 4.71
C LEU A 248 -6.63 -2.52 5.36
N VAL A 249 -6.75 -1.24 5.69
CA VAL A 249 -7.96 -0.69 6.32
C VAL A 249 -8.63 0.25 5.33
N ILE A 250 -9.92 0.03 5.09
CA ILE A 250 -10.74 0.91 4.27
C ILE A 250 -11.75 1.59 5.18
N TRP A 251 -11.72 2.91 5.20
CA TRP A 251 -12.48 3.71 6.12
C TRP A 251 -13.13 4.89 5.39
N SER A 252 -14.43 5.13 5.65
CA SER A 252 -15.16 6.26 5.08
C SER A 252 -14.98 7.50 5.97
N ALA A 253 -14.43 8.57 5.40
CA ALA A 253 -14.32 9.85 6.05
C ALA A 253 -15.72 10.44 6.23
N HIS A 254 -16.19 10.48 7.48
CA HIS A 254 -17.46 11.09 7.93
C HIS A 254 -18.71 10.71 7.13
N LYS A 255 -19.47 9.73 7.62
CA LYS A 255 -20.91 9.92 7.63
C LYS A 255 -21.17 10.99 8.70
N ASN A 256 -21.64 12.17 8.33
CA ASN A 256 -22.25 13.06 9.31
C ASN A 256 -23.34 12.24 10.03
N GLU A 257 -23.19 12.07 11.34
CA GLU A 257 -24.29 11.61 12.19
C GLU A 257 -25.34 12.73 12.14
N GLY A 258 -26.28 12.66 11.21
CA GLY A 258 -27.30 13.70 11.08
C GLY A 258 -28.07 13.72 9.73
N GLU A 259 -28.31 12.57 9.10
CA GLU A 259 -29.40 12.39 8.14
C GLU A 259 -30.16 11.10 8.39
#